data_b0d20c18181879cd1facb644d0047413
#
_entry.id   b0d20c18181879cd1facb644d0047413
#
_cell.length_a   1.000
_cell.length_b   1.000
_cell.length_c   1.000
_cell.angle_alpha   90.00
_cell.angle_beta   90.00
_cell.angle_gamma   90.00
#
_symmetry.space_group_name_H-M   'P 1'
#
loop_
_entity.id
_entity.type
_entity.pdbx_description
1 polymer ?
#
loop_
_entity_poly.entity_id
_entity_poly.type
_entity_poly.pdbx_seq_one_letter_code
_entity_poly.pdbx_strand_id
1 'polypeptide(L)'
;RRSTIPARYLSEYSQLAGAAALFPDASLPWLIGQIETRPAERGLHVQPVPEEDLRGQSRTFEQLQTAVQQHRPCQFTYKGKPRQTHPYRLIHKSGIWYLAAAELNAQTGAQIAAQQLKNFSVARIEALRVDEHASFAPQPEHLAYLERQPDIWFTRQPVEATLRVAAAVAHYFTRRDLLPGQITRADADGSLLVTATIHHP
;
A
#
# COMPACT_ATOMS: atom_id res chain seq x y z
N ARG A 1 -30.46 -19.18 -12.13
CA ARG A 1 -29.62 -19.83 -11.08
C ARG A 1 -29.06 -18.69 -10.23
N ARG A 2 -29.55 -18.53 -8.99
CA ARG A 2 -28.93 -17.61 -8.01
C ARG A 2 -27.59 -18.21 -7.64
N SER A 3 -26.50 -17.57 -8.01
CA SER A 3 -25.17 -17.89 -7.53
C SER A 3 -25.10 -17.42 -6.07
N THR A 4 -25.13 -18.32 -5.12
CA THR A 4 -24.92 -18.02 -3.72
C THR A 4 -23.43 -17.91 -3.48
N ILE A 5 -22.92 -16.68 -3.44
CA ILE A 5 -21.54 -16.43 -2.95
C ILE A 5 -21.56 -16.67 -1.45
N PRO A 6 -20.74 -17.58 -0.89
CA PRO A 6 -20.66 -17.77 0.55
C PRO A 6 -20.31 -16.46 1.28
N ALA A 7 -20.95 -16.21 2.42
CA ALA A 7 -20.77 -15.01 3.22
C ALA A 7 -19.31 -14.67 3.54
N ARG A 8 -18.47 -15.70 3.79
CA ARG A 8 -17.03 -15.54 4.02
C ARG A 8 -16.30 -14.83 2.89
N TYR A 9 -16.66 -15.10 1.62
CA TYR A 9 -16.00 -14.46 0.48
C TYR A 9 -16.36 -12.98 0.34
N LEU A 10 -17.53 -12.56 0.77
CA LEU A 10 -17.88 -11.13 0.80
C LEU A 10 -17.09 -10.38 1.87
N SER A 11 -16.89 -10.99 3.04
CA SER A 11 -16.05 -10.41 4.09
C SER A 11 -14.59 -10.31 3.63
N GLU A 12 -14.03 -11.39 3.09
CA GLU A 12 -12.67 -11.40 2.55
C GLU A 12 -12.50 -10.40 1.41
N TYR A 13 -13.48 -10.30 0.51
CA TYR A 13 -13.48 -9.32 -0.58
C TYR A 13 -13.49 -7.88 -0.05
N SER A 14 -14.33 -7.57 0.94
CA SER A 14 -14.40 -6.22 1.52
C SER A 14 -13.10 -5.82 2.22
N GLN A 15 -12.42 -6.77 2.87
CA GLN A 15 -11.10 -6.55 3.47
C GLN A 15 -10.04 -6.34 2.39
N LEU A 16 -10.00 -7.20 1.39
CA LEU A 16 -9.04 -7.11 0.28
C LEU A 16 -9.21 -5.83 -0.52
N ALA A 17 -10.45 -5.39 -0.73
CA ALA A 17 -10.77 -4.14 -1.42
C ALA A 17 -10.60 -2.89 -0.54
N GLY A 18 -10.20 -3.04 0.74
CA GLY A 18 -10.09 -1.92 1.68
C GLY A 18 -11.44 -1.26 2.02
N ALA A 19 -12.55 -1.90 1.68
CA ALA A 19 -13.89 -1.35 1.87
C ALA A 19 -14.47 -1.60 3.27
N ALA A 20 -13.88 -2.50 4.06
CA ALA A 20 -14.41 -2.90 5.37
C ALA A 20 -14.51 -1.73 6.37
N ALA A 21 -13.57 -0.78 6.32
CA ALA A 21 -13.55 0.39 7.19
C ALA A 21 -14.31 1.61 6.62
N LEU A 22 -14.90 1.48 5.43
CA LEU A 22 -15.54 2.58 4.74
C LEU A 22 -16.90 2.94 5.36
N PHE A 23 -17.59 1.96 5.92
CA PHE A 23 -18.94 2.11 6.46
C PHE A 23 -18.95 1.87 7.96
N PRO A 24 -19.82 2.60 8.73
CA PRO A 24 -19.97 2.40 10.16
C PRO A 24 -20.48 1.01 10.52
N ASP A 25 -21.34 0.44 9.67
CA ASP A 25 -21.81 -0.95 9.74
C ASP A 25 -21.33 -1.68 8.48
N ALA A 26 -20.41 -2.61 8.65
CA ALA A 26 -19.93 -3.50 7.60
C ALA A 26 -20.47 -4.94 7.79
N SER A 27 -21.57 -5.09 8.55
CA SER A 27 -22.21 -6.40 8.72
C SER A 27 -22.68 -6.96 7.38
N LEU A 28 -22.61 -8.27 7.25
CA LEU A 28 -23.02 -8.94 6.02
C LEU A 28 -24.49 -8.66 5.63
N PRO A 29 -25.47 -8.66 6.56
CA PRO A 29 -26.85 -8.30 6.24
C PRO A 29 -26.97 -6.89 5.67
N TRP A 30 -26.27 -5.92 6.24
CA TRP A 30 -26.26 -4.55 5.76
C TRP A 30 -25.67 -4.45 4.35
N LEU A 31 -24.53 -5.08 4.11
CA LEU A 31 -23.86 -5.10 2.80
C LEU A 31 -24.74 -5.73 1.72
N ILE A 32 -25.41 -6.85 2.03
CA ILE A 32 -26.35 -7.51 1.11
C ILE A 32 -27.50 -6.55 0.77
N GLY A 33 -28.07 -5.88 1.77
CA GLY A 33 -29.11 -4.89 1.56
C GLY A 33 -28.68 -3.75 0.62
N GLN A 34 -27.43 -3.27 0.75
CA GLN A 34 -26.89 -2.26 -0.16
C GLN A 34 -26.70 -2.80 -1.59
N ILE A 35 -26.28 -4.06 -1.74
CA ILE A 35 -26.09 -4.69 -3.06
C ILE A 35 -27.42 -4.92 -3.77
N GLU A 36 -28.45 -5.35 -3.02
CA GLU A 36 -29.79 -5.62 -3.55
C GLU A 36 -30.57 -4.34 -3.87
N THR A 37 -30.25 -3.22 -3.21
CA THR A 37 -30.86 -1.92 -3.50
C THR A 37 -30.32 -1.35 -4.82
N ARG A 38 -31.20 -0.80 -5.64
CA ARG A 38 -30.80 -0.14 -6.90
C ARG A 38 -29.84 1.01 -6.61
N PRO A 39 -28.79 1.23 -7.42
CA PRO A 39 -27.80 2.29 -7.19
C PRO A 39 -28.40 3.68 -6.94
N ALA A 40 -29.46 4.04 -7.68
CA ALA A 40 -30.15 5.33 -7.53
C ALA A 40 -30.95 5.46 -6.22
N GLU A 41 -31.29 4.35 -5.57
CA GLU A 41 -32.13 4.28 -4.39
C GLU A 41 -31.33 4.11 -3.09
N ARG A 42 -30.01 3.85 -3.20
CA ARG A 42 -29.14 3.57 -2.04
C ARG A 42 -28.97 4.76 -1.09
N GLY A 43 -29.17 5.99 -1.58
CA GLY A 43 -28.89 7.20 -0.80
C GLY A 43 -27.40 7.37 -0.42
N LEU A 44 -26.52 6.57 -1.02
CA LEU A 44 -25.08 6.56 -0.76
C LEU A 44 -24.34 6.84 -2.06
N HIS A 45 -23.34 7.71 -1.98
CA HIS A 45 -22.36 7.92 -3.04
C HIS A 45 -20.95 7.79 -2.45
N VAL A 46 -20.20 6.82 -2.94
CA VAL A 46 -18.79 6.62 -2.59
C VAL A 46 -17.95 7.18 -3.73
N GLN A 47 -17.21 8.23 -3.46
CA GLN A 47 -16.25 8.76 -4.41
C GLN A 47 -14.93 8.01 -4.20
N PRO A 48 -14.47 7.20 -5.16
CA PRO A 48 -13.22 6.48 -5.04
C PRO A 48 -12.03 7.46 -5.04
N VAL A 49 -10.95 7.08 -4.38
CA VAL A 49 -9.66 7.75 -4.56
C VAL A 49 -9.21 7.52 -6.00
N PRO A 50 -8.63 8.52 -6.69
CA PRO A 50 -8.06 8.31 -8.00
C PRO A 50 -7.02 7.19 -7.98
N GLU A 51 -7.17 6.21 -8.87
CA GLU A 51 -6.28 5.05 -8.96
C GLU A 51 -5.52 5.07 -10.29
N GLU A 52 -4.27 4.62 -10.24
CA GLU A 52 -3.45 4.43 -11.43
C GLU A 52 -4.02 3.29 -12.30
N ASP A 53 -4.18 3.52 -13.59
CA ASP A 53 -4.74 2.50 -14.49
C ASP A 53 -3.69 1.42 -14.81
N LEU A 54 -3.87 0.23 -14.25
CA LEU A 54 -3.02 -0.94 -14.49
C LEU A 54 -3.62 -1.97 -15.47
N ARG A 55 -4.73 -1.66 -16.14
CA ARG A 55 -5.39 -2.62 -17.05
C ARG A 55 -4.45 -3.11 -18.17
N GLY A 56 -3.56 -2.26 -18.66
CA GLY A 56 -2.53 -2.64 -19.62
C GLY A 56 -1.37 -3.46 -19.04
N GLN A 57 -1.30 -3.62 -17.72
CA GLN A 57 -0.20 -4.30 -17.01
C GLN A 57 -0.65 -5.50 -16.17
N SER A 58 -1.84 -6.03 -16.41
CA SER A 58 -2.38 -7.17 -15.65
C SER A 58 -1.41 -8.35 -15.61
N ARG A 59 -0.77 -8.68 -16.76
CA ARG A 59 0.22 -9.75 -16.82
C ARG A 59 1.45 -9.48 -15.96
N THR A 60 1.96 -8.25 -16.00
CA THR A 60 3.09 -7.84 -15.14
C THR A 60 2.73 -7.96 -13.66
N PHE A 61 1.54 -7.53 -13.28
CA PHE A 61 1.04 -7.63 -11.92
C PHE A 61 0.93 -9.09 -11.45
N GLU A 62 0.33 -9.97 -12.24
CA GLU A 62 0.20 -11.40 -11.92
C GLU A 62 1.55 -12.09 -11.81
N GLN A 63 2.50 -11.78 -12.70
CA GLN A 63 3.86 -12.31 -12.63
C GLN A 63 4.60 -11.85 -11.37
N LEU A 64 4.47 -10.57 -10.99
CA LEU A 64 5.04 -10.04 -9.75
C LEU A 64 4.39 -10.67 -8.51
N GLN A 65 3.07 -10.85 -8.50
CA GLN A 65 2.36 -11.52 -7.42
C GLN A 65 2.87 -12.96 -7.22
N THR A 66 3.02 -13.70 -8.31
CA THR A 66 3.55 -15.06 -8.29
C THR A 66 5.01 -15.07 -7.81
N ALA A 67 5.82 -14.13 -8.29
CA ALA A 67 7.22 -14.01 -7.88
C ALA A 67 7.37 -13.71 -6.37
N VAL A 68 6.53 -12.85 -5.83
CA VAL A 68 6.46 -12.57 -4.38
C VAL A 68 6.08 -13.83 -3.60
N GLN A 69 5.01 -14.52 -4.01
CA GLN A 69 4.52 -15.73 -3.33
C GLN A 69 5.53 -16.88 -3.34
N GLN A 70 6.28 -17.02 -4.42
CA GLN A 70 7.24 -18.10 -4.63
C GLN A 70 8.69 -17.70 -4.34
N HIS A 71 8.91 -16.47 -3.84
CA HIS A 71 10.23 -15.92 -3.54
C HIS A 71 11.21 -16.02 -4.74
N ARG A 72 10.74 -15.67 -5.93
CA ARG A 72 11.55 -15.75 -7.16
C ARG A 72 12.22 -14.42 -7.48
N PRO A 73 13.51 -14.41 -7.82
CA PRO A 73 14.20 -13.19 -8.25
C PRO A 73 13.56 -12.60 -9.52
N CYS A 74 13.58 -11.28 -9.60
CA CYS A 74 13.04 -10.53 -10.73
C CYS A 74 14.11 -9.63 -11.36
N GLN A 75 14.06 -9.49 -12.67
CA GLN A 75 14.80 -8.51 -13.45
C GLN A 75 13.82 -7.66 -14.25
N PHE A 76 14.03 -6.35 -14.28
CA PHE A 76 13.19 -5.43 -15.03
C PHE A 76 13.92 -4.10 -15.30
N THR A 77 13.38 -3.32 -16.22
CA THR A 77 13.82 -1.93 -16.44
C THR A 77 12.92 -0.99 -15.64
N TYR A 78 13.55 -0.04 -14.93
CA TYR A 78 12.85 0.98 -14.16
C TYR A 78 13.51 2.34 -14.36
N LYS A 79 12.76 3.31 -14.91
CA LYS A 79 13.27 4.64 -15.28
C LYS A 79 14.52 4.52 -16.17
N GLY A 80 14.47 3.64 -17.18
CA GLY A 80 15.54 3.42 -18.14
C GLY A 80 16.77 2.66 -17.58
N LYS A 81 16.72 2.18 -16.35
CA LYS A 81 17.86 1.45 -15.73
C LYS A 81 17.47 0.01 -15.44
N PRO A 82 18.33 -0.97 -15.78
CA PRO A 82 18.11 -2.37 -15.42
C PRO A 82 18.19 -2.55 -13.90
N ARG A 83 17.31 -3.40 -13.39
CA ARG A 83 17.22 -3.74 -11.96
C ARG A 83 17.18 -5.25 -11.81
N GLN A 84 17.88 -5.75 -10.79
CA GLN A 84 17.77 -7.12 -10.31
C GLN A 84 17.32 -7.06 -8.87
N THR A 85 16.28 -7.81 -8.52
CA THR A 85 15.62 -7.65 -7.23
C THR A 85 15.13 -8.98 -6.66
N HIS A 86 15.07 -9.04 -5.34
CA HIS A 86 14.29 -10.01 -4.59
C HIS A 86 12.95 -9.34 -4.19
N PRO A 87 11.83 -9.75 -4.77
CA PRO A 87 10.52 -9.15 -4.47
C PRO A 87 9.97 -9.68 -3.14
N TYR A 88 9.43 -8.78 -2.30
CA TYR A 88 8.91 -9.14 -0.98
C TYR A 88 7.40 -8.95 -0.86
N ARG A 89 6.85 -7.86 -1.40
CA ARG A 89 5.42 -7.54 -1.25
C ARG A 89 4.93 -6.60 -2.34
N LEU A 90 3.70 -6.79 -2.77
CA LEU A 90 2.93 -5.77 -3.51
C LEU A 90 2.13 -4.94 -2.51
N ILE A 91 2.25 -3.62 -2.59
CA ILE A 91 1.64 -2.67 -1.67
C ILE A 91 0.80 -1.68 -2.47
N HIS A 92 -0.49 -1.60 -2.16
CA HIS A 92 -1.36 -0.54 -2.70
C HIS A 92 -1.40 0.62 -1.72
N LYS A 93 -1.05 1.81 -2.18
CA LYS A 93 -1.13 3.02 -1.37
C LYS A 93 -1.50 4.24 -2.20
N SER A 94 -2.50 4.98 -1.76
CA SER A 94 -2.96 6.22 -2.40
C SER A 94 -3.21 6.07 -3.91
N GLY A 95 -3.83 4.96 -4.31
CA GLY A 95 -4.19 4.70 -5.70
C GLY A 95 -3.06 4.14 -6.57
N ILE A 96 -1.88 3.84 -6.01
CA ILE A 96 -0.71 3.35 -6.74
C ILE A 96 -0.25 2.02 -6.18
N TRP A 97 0.02 1.06 -7.05
CA TRP A 97 0.65 -0.20 -6.69
C TRP A 97 2.17 -0.10 -6.72
N TYR A 98 2.80 -0.59 -5.68
CA TYR A 98 4.25 -0.65 -5.53
C TYR A 98 4.72 -2.07 -5.30
N LEU A 99 5.87 -2.40 -5.87
CA LEU A 99 6.65 -3.58 -5.52
C LEU A 99 7.70 -3.18 -4.49
N ALA A 100 7.58 -3.69 -3.26
CA ALA A 100 8.66 -3.62 -2.28
C ALA A 100 9.66 -4.74 -2.56
N ALA A 101 10.91 -4.39 -2.85
CA ALA A 101 11.94 -5.34 -3.22
C ALA A 101 13.34 -4.92 -2.73
N ALA A 102 14.18 -5.90 -2.43
CA ALA A 102 15.60 -5.67 -2.20
C ALA A 102 16.34 -5.67 -3.54
N GLU A 103 17.13 -4.63 -3.80
CA GLU A 103 17.93 -4.52 -5.02
C GLU A 103 19.22 -5.30 -4.88
N LEU A 104 19.61 -5.99 -5.95
CA LEU A 104 20.83 -6.80 -6.03
C LEU A 104 21.90 -6.06 -6.81
N ASN A 105 23.15 -6.29 -6.45
CA ASN A 105 24.28 -5.86 -7.27
C ASN A 105 24.35 -6.74 -8.53
N ALA A 106 24.31 -6.10 -9.69
CA ALA A 106 24.29 -6.79 -10.98
C ALA A 106 25.54 -7.66 -11.25
N GLN A 107 26.69 -7.33 -10.62
CA GLN A 107 27.97 -8.05 -10.81
C GLN A 107 28.16 -9.19 -9.82
N THR A 108 27.65 -9.05 -8.60
CA THR A 108 27.90 -10.03 -7.52
C THR A 108 26.67 -10.83 -7.14
N GLY A 109 25.48 -10.45 -7.58
CA GLY A 109 24.21 -11.02 -7.13
C GLY A 109 23.88 -10.75 -5.65
N ALA A 110 24.77 -10.08 -4.92
CA ALA A 110 24.56 -9.73 -3.53
C ALA A 110 23.59 -8.55 -3.39
N GLN A 111 22.88 -8.48 -2.30
CA GLN A 111 22.01 -7.32 -2.03
C GLN A 111 22.84 -6.04 -1.85
N ILE A 112 22.43 -4.97 -2.54
CA ILE A 112 23.12 -3.66 -2.54
C ILE A 112 22.92 -2.97 -1.22
N ALA A 113 23.09 -3.22 -0.24
CA ALA A 113 22.90 -2.74 1.11
C ALA A 113 21.96 -3.68 1.85
N ALA A 114 22.52 -4.43 2.74
CA ALA A 114 21.90 -5.53 3.47
C ALA A 114 20.57 -5.24 4.18
N GLN A 115 19.99 -4.05 4.04
CA GLN A 115 18.83 -3.64 4.83
C GLN A 115 17.91 -2.62 4.13
N GLN A 116 18.02 -2.40 2.81
CA GLN A 116 17.14 -1.40 2.16
C GLN A 116 16.21 -2.05 1.15
N LEU A 117 14.93 -2.07 1.50
CA LEU A 117 13.88 -2.29 0.51
C LEU A 117 13.66 -1.00 -0.28
N LYS A 118 13.44 -1.16 -1.58
CA LYS A 118 13.01 -0.08 -2.46
C LYS A 118 11.61 -0.36 -2.95
N ASN A 119 10.83 0.70 -3.15
CA ASN A 119 9.50 0.60 -3.70
C ASN A 119 9.52 1.07 -5.16
N PHE A 120 9.06 0.18 -6.05
CA PHE A 120 8.97 0.41 -7.47
C PHE A 120 7.49 0.49 -7.86
N SER A 121 7.02 1.63 -8.42
CA SER A 121 5.66 1.72 -8.97
C SER A 121 5.50 0.66 -10.07
N VAL A 122 4.49 -0.18 -9.95
CA VAL A 122 4.25 -1.30 -10.88
C VAL A 122 4.00 -0.79 -12.29
N ALA A 123 3.30 0.32 -12.44
CA ALA A 123 3.03 0.94 -13.75
C ALA A 123 4.29 1.37 -14.51
N ARG A 124 5.43 1.50 -13.82
CA ARG A 124 6.72 1.92 -14.42
C ARG A 124 7.70 0.76 -14.58
N ILE A 125 7.28 -0.45 -14.31
CA ILE A 125 8.10 -1.65 -14.51
C ILE A 125 7.97 -2.08 -15.98
N GLU A 126 9.09 -2.15 -16.67
CA GLU A 126 9.18 -2.54 -18.07
C GLU A 126 10.05 -3.80 -18.22
N ALA A 127 9.78 -4.61 -19.25
CA ALA A 127 10.56 -5.79 -19.61
C ALA A 127 10.82 -6.76 -18.42
N LEU A 128 9.77 -7.01 -17.61
CA LEU A 128 9.84 -7.91 -16.47
C LEU A 128 10.22 -9.33 -16.90
N ARG A 129 11.18 -9.90 -16.20
CA ARG A 129 11.57 -11.32 -16.26
C ARG A 129 11.63 -11.87 -14.85
N VAL A 130 10.95 -12.97 -14.61
CA VAL A 130 11.01 -13.72 -13.36
C VAL A 130 11.91 -14.94 -13.57
N ASP A 131 12.84 -15.18 -12.67
CA ASP A 131 13.65 -16.39 -12.73
C ASP A 131 12.86 -17.56 -12.15
N GLU A 132 12.36 -18.41 -13.04
CA GLU A 132 11.53 -19.56 -12.66
C GLU A 132 12.31 -20.72 -12.03
N HIS A 133 13.63 -20.70 -12.14
CA HIS A 133 14.52 -21.76 -11.67
C HIS A 133 15.25 -21.42 -10.38
N ALA A 134 15.25 -20.14 -9.98
CA ALA A 134 15.85 -19.68 -8.74
C ALA A 134 14.80 -19.30 -7.70
N SER A 135 15.18 -19.44 -6.44
CA SER A 135 14.44 -18.89 -5.30
C SER A 135 15.41 -18.26 -4.32
N PHE A 136 14.93 -17.29 -3.54
CA PHE A 136 15.72 -16.68 -2.47
C PHE A 136 15.06 -16.92 -1.11
N ALA A 137 15.86 -16.95 -0.05
CA ALA A 137 15.36 -16.95 1.31
C ALA A 137 15.06 -15.52 1.75
N PRO A 138 13.80 -15.18 2.09
CA PRO A 138 13.47 -13.86 2.61
C PRO A 138 14.23 -13.56 3.90
N GLN A 139 14.77 -12.35 4.00
CA GLN A 139 15.44 -11.93 5.21
C GLN A 139 14.43 -11.53 6.28
N PRO A 140 14.52 -12.08 7.52
CA PRO A 140 13.58 -11.77 8.60
C PRO A 140 13.46 -10.27 8.90
N GLU A 141 14.54 -9.53 8.75
CA GLU A 141 14.59 -8.07 8.96
C GLU A 141 13.70 -7.33 7.96
N HIS A 142 13.69 -7.73 6.68
CA HIS A 142 12.82 -7.15 5.67
C HIS A 142 11.36 -7.46 5.91
N LEU A 143 11.04 -8.69 6.33
CA LEU A 143 9.67 -9.07 6.68
C LEU A 143 9.17 -8.27 7.89
N ALA A 144 9.97 -8.23 8.97
CA ALA A 144 9.63 -7.46 10.17
C ALA A 144 9.50 -5.95 9.89
N TYR A 145 10.28 -5.42 8.94
CA TYR A 145 10.16 -4.05 8.49
C TYR A 145 8.81 -3.83 7.79
N LEU A 146 8.45 -4.67 6.81
CA LEU A 146 7.19 -4.56 6.06
C LEU A 146 5.93 -4.72 6.92
N GLU A 147 6.02 -5.43 8.05
CA GLU A 147 4.92 -5.55 9.00
C GLU A 147 4.71 -4.29 9.84
N ARG A 148 5.79 -3.59 10.18
CA ARG A 148 5.78 -2.38 11.03
C ARG A 148 5.69 -1.08 10.26
N GLN A 149 5.92 -1.12 8.95
CA GLN A 149 6.03 0.08 8.12
C GLN A 149 4.66 0.74 7.91
N PRO A 150 4.46 1.97 8.39
CA PRO A 150 3.23 2.72 8.15
C PRO A 150 3.19 3.36 6.76
N ASP A 151 4.33 3.42 6.06
CA ASP A 151 4.49 4.09 4.76
C ASP A 151 5.28 3.25 3.76
N ILE A 152 5.16 3.59 2.47
CA ILE A 152 5.93 2.97 1.38
C ILE A 152 7.40 3.46 1.32
N TRP A 153 7.75 4.52 2.01
CA TRP A 153 9.09 5.08 1.99
C TRP A 153 9.99 4.40 3.02
N PHE A 154 11.06 3.80 2.52
CA PHE A 154 12.09 3.23 3.37
C PHE A 154 13.06 4.32 3.81
N THR A 155 13.12 4.59 5.12
CA THR A 155 14.15 5.44 5.71
C THR A 155 14.68 4.85 7.01
N ARG A 156 15.98 4.97 7.24
CA ARG A 156 16.61 4.59 8.50
C ARG A 156 16.52 5.68 9.56
N GLN A 157 16.32 6.90 9.12
CA GLN A 157 16.29 8.08 9.99
C GLN A 157 15.00 8.84 9.71
N PRO A 158 13.91 8.45 10.38
CA PRO A 158 12.68 9.24 10.31
C PRO A 158 12.94 10.63 10.90
N VAL A 159 12.32 11.63 10.28
CA VAL A 159 12.39 13.01 10.77
C VAL A 159 11.09 13.31 11.49
N GLU A 160 11.19 13.79 12.72
CA GLU A 160 10.04 14.34 13.43
C GLU A 160 9.77 15.77 12.90
N ALA A 161 8.58 15.99 12.41
CA ALA A 161 8.13 17.31 11.95
C ALA A 161 7.00 17.81 12.86
N THR A 162 7.13 19.05 13.32
CA THR A 162 6.07 19.72 14.08
C THR A 162 5.48 20.85 13.27
N LEU A 163 4.16 20.81 13.10
CA LEU A 163 3.38 21.82 12.38
C LEU A 163 2.49 22.57 13.36
N ARG A 164 2.40 23.88 13.21
CA ARG A 164 1.34 24.67 13.86
C ARG A 164 0.17 24.84 12.91
N VAL A 165 -0.97 24.34 13.31
CA VAL A 165 -2.21 24.36 12.54
C VAL A 165 -3.14 25.43 13.12
N ALA A 166 -3.55 26.39 12.31
CA ALA A 166 -4.45 27.47 12.76
C ALA A 166 -5.78 26.93 13.28
N ALA A 167 -6.36 27.61 14.28
CA ALA A 167 -7.62 27.21 14.93
C ALA A 167 -8.76 26.96 13.92
N ALA A 168 -8.84 27.76 12.87
CA ALA A 168 -9.90 27.64 11.83
C ALA A 168 -9.91 26.28 11.13
N VAL A 169 -8.76 25.59 11.02
CA VAL A 169 -8.61 24.31 10.33
C VAL A 169 -8.19 23.17 11.25
N ALA A 170 -8.05 23.43 12.54
CA ALA A 170 -7.65 22.46 13.56
C ALA A 170 -8.56 21.22 13.59
N HIS A 171 -9.86 21.40 13.36
CA HIS A 171 -10.85 20.32 13.37
C HIS A 171 -10.63 19.23 12.33
N TYR A 172 -9.91 19.49 11.24
CA TYR A 172 -9.56 18.45 10.26
C TYR A 172 -8.56 17.46 10.83
N PHE A 173 -7.61 17.93 11.67
CA PHE A 173 -6.57 17.10 12.28
C PHE A 173 -7.06 16.37 13.54
N THR A 174 -8.10 16.87 14.20
CA THR A 174 -8.71 16.18 15.35
C THR A 174 -9.72 15.11 14.91
N ARG A 175 -10.29 15.27 13.72
CA ARG A 175 -11.31 14.36 13.19
C ARG A 175 -10.72 13.02 12.72
N ARG A 176 -9.50 13.02 12.20
CA ARG A 176 -8.79 11.85 11.73
C ARG A 176 -7.29 12.15 11.61
N ASP A 177 -6.49 11.13 11.70
CA ASP A 177 -5.06 11.27 11.40
C ASP A 177 -4.85 11.55 9.91
N LEU A 178 -4.23 12.67 9.59
CA LEU A 178 -3.88 13.08 8.22
C LEU A 178 -2.42 12.76 7.90
N LEU A 179 -1.58 12.63 8.93
CA LEU A 179 -0.16 12.36 8.82
C LEU A 179 0.21 11.06 9.55
N PRO A 180 1.22 10.34 9.09
CA PRO A 180 1.68 9.11 9.73
C PRO A 180 2.14 9.36 11.17
N GLY A 181 1.63 8.57 12.12
CA GLY A 181 2.02 8.68 13.53
C GLY A 181 1.70 10.04 14.14
N GLN A 182 0.64 10.69 13.70
CA GLN A 182 0.21 12.01 14.13
C GLN A 182 -0.10 12.06 15.63
N ILE A 183 0.53 13.01 16.32
CA ILE A 183 0.21 13.38 17.70
C ILE A 183 -0.25 14.84 17.68
N THR A 184 -1.39 15.13 18.31
CA THR A 184 -1.94 16.49 18.36
C THR A 184 -1.95 17.03 19.78
N ARG A 185 -1.59 18.31 19.95
CA ARG A 185 -1.71 19.05 21.20
C ARG A 185 -2.39 20.40 20.94
N ALA A 186 -3.49 20.66 21.64
CA ALA A 186 -4.18 21.94 21.55
C ALA A 186 -3.40 23.04 22.29
N ASP A 187 -3.37 24.22 21.70
CA ASP A 187 -2.89 25.45 22.31
C ASP A 187 -4.07 26.30 22.84
N ALA A 188 -3.77 27.23 23.74
CA ALA A 188 -4.78 28.08 24.41
C ALA A 188 -5.55 28.99 23.42
N ASP A 189 -4.98 29.32 22.28
CA ASP A 189 -5.58 30.12 21.21
C ASP A 189 -6.44 29.30 20.24
N GLY A 190 -6.65 28.01 20.52
CA GLY A 190 -7.40 27.07 19.66
C GLY A 190 -6.59 26.52 18.49
N SER A 191 -5.33 26.90 18.31
CA SER A 191 -4.43 26.26 17.35
C SER A 191 -4.01 24.88 17.83
N LEU A 192 -3.52 24.03 16.91
CA LEU A 192 -2.93 22.72 17.21
C LEU A 192 -1.46 22.69 16.87
N LEU A 193 -0.66 22.10 17.75
CA LEU A 193 0.63 21.55 17.40
C LEU A 193 0.43 20.11 16.96
N VAL A 194 0.82 19.81 15.75
CA VAL A 194 0.73 18.49 15.14
C VAL A 194 2.14 17.98 14.91
N THR A 195 2.52 16.94 15.64
CA THR A 195 3.81 16.26 15.46
C THR A 195 3.57 14.99 14.66
N ALA A 196 4.38 14.74 13.66
CA ALA A 196 4.32 13.56 12.83
C ALA A 196 5.71 13.03 12.46
N THR A 197 5.81 11.73 12.29
CA THR A 197 7.05 11.07 11.87
C THR A 197 7.08 10.97 10.35
N ILE A 198 8.01 11.67 9.71
CA ILE A 198 8.17 11.69 8.25
C ILE A 198 9.26 10.70 7.87
N HIS A 199 8.90 9.75 7.00
CA HIS A 199 9.79 8.70 6.50
C HIS A 199 10.43 9.03 5.14
N HIS A 200 10.14 10.20 4.58
CA HIS A 200 10.75 10.71 3.34
C HIS A 200 11.31 12.11 3.60
N PRO A 201 12.57 12.39 3.24
CA PRO A 201 13.13 13.73 3.29
C PRO A 201 12.51 14.66 2.25
#